data_142c12b61954d825b5e57e0c7ea2aa9c
#
_entry.id   142c12b61954d825b5e57e0c7ea2aa9c
#
_cell.length_a   1.000
_cell.length_b   1.000
_cell.length_c   1.000
_cell.angle_alpha   90.00
_cell.angle_beta   90.00
_cell.angle_gamma   90.00
#
_symmetry.space_group_name_H-M   'P 1'
#
loop_
_entity.id
_entity.type
_entity.pdbx_description
1 polymer ?
#
loop_
_entity_poly.entity_id
_entity_poly.type
_entity_poly.pdbx_seq_one_letter_code
_entity_poly.pdbx_strand_id
1 'polypeptide(L)'
;MALPVKPKTNFLQKKILISCGIVGTAVILTTLIYFAFPSSTTFDEYSVLVDPTKEQQSLFVIARVLIQNTSNQSLTNLAIDYGEGDKDFIGTLKPGQTIILSPPNGNPLQYVTVTADNDIYVFKAYREPVAMLGMMGSWLHI
;
A
#
# COMPACT_ATOMS: atom_id res chain seq x y z
N MET A 1 -53.72 -58.43 14.91
CA MET A 1 -52.45 -58.13 14.27
C MET A 1 -52.35 -56.61 14.12
N ALA A 2 -51.44 -55.96 14.85
CA ALA A 2 -51.18 -54.57 14.70
C ALA A 2 -50.24 -54.37 13.51
N LEU A 3 -50.67 -53.61 12.50
CA LEU A 3 -49.82 -53.21 11.39
C LEU A 3 -48.71 -52.26 11.90
N PRO A 4 -47.46 -52.45 11.49
CA PRO A 4 -46.39 -51.51 11.88
C PRO A 4 -46.75 -50.15 11.31
N VAL A 5 -46.95 -49.22 12.23
CA VAL A 5 -47.10 -47.79 11.86
C VAL A 5 -45.75 -47.33 11.34
N LYS A 6 -45.69 -47.06 10.03
CA LYS A 6 -44.54 -46.39 9.44
C LYS A 6 -44.37 -45.05 10.15
N PRO A 7 -43.19 -44.72 10.69
CA PRO A 7 -42.96 -43.40 11.22
C PRO A 7 -43.22 -42.40 10.11
N LYS A 8 -44.23 -41.56 10.28
CA LYS A 8 -44.41 -40.40 9.43
C LYS A 8 -43.15 -39.54 9.62
N THR A 9 -42.21 -39.63 8.71
CA THR A 9 -41.15 -38.64 8.66
C THR A 9 -41.84 -37.31 8.48
N ASN A 10 -41.86 -36.58 9.60
CA ASN A 10 -42.54 -35.31 9.65
C ASN A 10 -41.98 -34.43 8.55
N PHE A 11 -42.83 -33.95 7.68
CA PHE A 11 -42.50 -32.97 6.62
C PHE A 11 -41.72 -31.78 7.15
N LEU A 12 -41.93 -31.42 8.42
CA LEU A 12 -41.15 -30.41 9.18
C LEU A 12 -39.69 -30.79 9.38
N GLN A 13 -39.35 -32.05 9.67
CA GLN A 13 -37.95 -32.49 9.82
C GLN A 13 -37.17 -32.42 8.51
N LYS A 14 -37.80 -32.75 7.39
CA LYS A 14 -37.19 -32.58 6.06
C LYS A 14 -36.93 -31.10 5.72
N LYS A 15 -37.85 -30.22 6.06
CA LYS A 15 -37.68 -28.78 5.85
C LYS A 15 -36.57 -28.21 6.74
N ILE A 16 -36.46 -28.63 7.96
CA ILE A 16 -35.40 -28.21 8.89
C ILE A 16 -34.04 -28.71 8.40
N LEU A 17 -33.92 -29.97 7.95
CA LEU A 17 -32.68 -30.51 7.40
C LEU A 17 -32.23 -29.78 6.14
N ILE A 18 -33.15 -29.42 5.22
CA ILE A 18 -32.85 -28.68 4.01
C ILE A 18 -32.42 -27.25 4.35
N SER A 19 -33.11 -26.60 5.28
CA SER A 19 -32.75 -25.22 5.67
C SER A 19 -31.41 -25.16 6.41
N CYS A 20 -31.09 -26.12 7.28
CA CYS A 20 -29.77 -26.23 7.89
C CYS A 20 -28.64 -26.48 6.88
N GLY A 21 -28.92 -27.28 5.84
CA GLY A 21 -27.99 -27.51 4.73
C GLY A 21 -27.67 -26.24 3.94
N ILE A 22 -28.68 -25.45 3.62
CA ILE A 22 -28.52 -24.19 2.86
C ILE A 22 -27.76 -23.15 3.68
N VAL A 23 -28.09 -22.99 4.95
CA VAL A 23 -27.38 -22.07 5.84
C VAL A 23 -25.93 -22.52 6.08
N GLY A 24 -25.69 -23.81 6.28
CA GLY A 24 -24.34 -24.35 6.45
C GLY A 24 -23.46 -24.16 5.22
N THR A 25 -23.98 -24.39 4.01
CA THR A 25 -23.23 -24.15 2.76
C THR A 25 -22.96 -22.69 2.52
N ALA A 26 -23.89 -21.79 2.84
CA ALA A 26 -23.68 -20.35 2.73
C ALA A 26 -22.57 -19.85 3.69
N VAL A 27 -22.53 -20.34 4.91
CA VAL A 27 -21.46 -20.01 5.89
C VAL A 27 -20.10 -20.53 5.43
N ILE A 28 -20.02 -21.76 4.91
CA ILE A 28 -18.77 -22.33 4.39
C ILE A 28 -18.27 -21.55 3.18
N LEU A 29 -19.16 -21.19 2.27
CA LEU A 29 -18.78 -20.38 1.09
C LEU A 29 -18.30 -18.98 1.47
N THR A 30 -18.92 -18.31 2.42
CA THR A 30 -18.47 -16.99 2.89
C THR A 30 -17.13 -17.07 3.60
N THR A 31 -16.88 -18.09 4.43
CA THR A 31 -15.59 -18.31 5.06
C THR A 31 -14.50 -18.64 4.05
N LEU A 32 -14.78 -19.47 3.06
CA LEU A 32 -13.82 -19.78 1.97
C LEU A 32 -13.49 -18.54 1.14
N ILE A 33 -14.45 -17.67 0.85
CA ILE A 33 -14.22 -16.39 0.18
C ILE A 33 -13.33 -15.48 1.05
N TYR A 34 -13.55 -15.43 2.34
CA TYR A 34 -12.71 -14.66 3.26
C TYR A 34 -11.26 -15.17 3.34
N PHE A 35 -11.06 -16.49 3.25
CA PHE A 35 -9.71 -17.08 3.25
C PHE A 35 -9.04 -17.08 1.89
N ALA A 36 -9.81 -17.22 0.80
CA ALA A 36 -9.26 -17.22 -0.56
C ALA A 36 -8.95 -15.82 -1.09
N PHE A 37 -9.64 -14.81 -0.60
CA PHE A 37 -9.37 -13.40 -0.85
C PHE A 37 -9.12 -12.73 0.49
N PRO A 38 -7.92 -12.90 1.06
CA PRO A 38 -7.54 -12.01 2.15
C PRO A 38 -7.76 -10.60 1.62
N SER A 39 -8.62 -9.86 2.26
CA SER A 39 -8.78 -8.43 2.03
C SER A 39 -7.53 -7.72 2.56
N SER A 40 -6.38 -8.14 2.07
CA SER A 40 -5.14 -7.39 2.16
C SER A 40 -5.18 -6.23 1.17
N THR A 41 -6.26 -5.52 1.20
CA THR A 41 -6.37 -4.22 0.56
C THR A 41 -5.94 -3.10 1.50
N THR A 42 -5.17 -3.42 2.49
CA THR A 42 -4.22 -2.44 2.98
C THR A 42 -3.10 -2.45 1.96
N PHE A 43 -3.26 -1.70 0.91
CA PHE A 43 -2.16 -1.30 0.08
C PHE A 43 -1.16 -0.65 1.04
N ASP A 44 -0.08 -1.34 1.35
CA ASP A 44 1.05 -0.77 2.09
C ASP A 44 1.65 0.45 1.36
N GLU A 45 1.20 0.72 0.14
CA GLU A 45 1.43 1.96 -0.58
C GLU A 45 1.06 3.20 0.24
N TYR A 46 0.14 3.08 1.19
CA TYR A 46 -0.22 4.17 2.09
C TYR A 46 0.60 4.21 3.39
N SER A 47 1.44 3.25 3.65
CA SER A 47 2.29 3.25 4.85
C SER A 47 3.54 4.10 4.69
N VAL A 48 3.94 4.38 3.46
CA VAL A 48 5.11 5.18 3.13
C VAL A 48 4.76 6.18 2.04
N LEU A 49 4.91 7.45 2.34
CA LEU A 49 4.84 8.50 1.34
C LEU A 49 6.24 8.72 0.77
N VAL A 50 6.40 8.56 -0.53
CA VAL A 50 7.64 8.84 -1.26
C VAL A 50 7.37 9.91 -2.30
N ASP A 51 8.10 11.00 -2.22
CA ASP A 51 7.95 12.13 -3.15
C ASP A 51 9.32 12.58 -3.68
N PRO A 52 9.76 12.01 -4.80
CA PRO A 52 10.98 12.44 -5.48
C PRO A 52 10.70 13.65 -6.35
N THR A 53 11.38 14.74 -6.06
CA THR A 53 11.27 15.99 -6.82
C THR A 53 12.61 16.39 -7.44
N LYS A 54 12.58 16.94 -8.64
CA LYS A 54 13.72 17.57 -9.30
C LYS A 54 13.33 18.93 -9.82
N GLU A 55 14.16 19.91 -9.54
CA GLU A 55 13.97 21.29 -9.97
C GLU A 55 15.22 21.79 -10.70
N GLN A 56 15.03 22.37 -11.87
CA GLN A 56 16.13 22.97 -12.60
C GLN A 56 16.28 24.43 -12.16
N GLN A 57 17.44 24.75 -11.59
CA GLN A 57 17.79 26.10 -11.19
C GLN A 57 19.00 26.57 -12.01
N SER A 58 18.75 27.36 -13.03
CA SER A 58 19.79 27.86 -13.94
C SER A 58 20.64 26.73 -14.53
N LEU A 59 21.87 26.57 -14.06
CA LEU A 59 22.82 25.57 -14.53
C LEU A 59 22.81 24.26 -13.70
N PHE A 60 22.04 24.21 -12.63
CA PHE A 60 22.04 23.08 -11.72
C PHE A 60 20.65 22.44 -11.63
N VAL A 61 20.64 21.13 -11.45
CA VAL A 61 19.44 20.39 -11.10
C VAL A 61 19.52 20.04 -9.62
N ILE A 62 18.55 20.50 -8.84
CA ILE A 62 18.41 20.12 -7.44
C ILE A 62 17.36 19.01 -7.37
N ALA A 63 17.75 17.87 -6.84
CA ALA A 63 16.85 16.76 -6.63
C ALA A 63 16.77 16.41 -5.13
N ARG A 64 15.58 16.05 -4.69
CA ARG A 64 15.31 15.65 -3.32
C ARG A 64 14.31 14.50 -3.33
N VAL A 65 14.49 13.57 -2.41
CA VAL A 65 13.55 12.49 -2.15
C VAL A 65 13.02 12.67 -0.72
N LEU A 66 11.75 13.01 -0.61
CA LEU A 66 11.07 13.05 0.67
C LEU A 66 10.46 11.68 0.93
N ILE A 67 10.72 11.12 2.12
CA ILE A 67 10.16 9.87 2.57
C ILE A 67 9.54 10.10 3.94
N GLN A 68 8.28 9.75 4.07
CA GLN A 68 7.54 9.86 5.32
C GLN A 68 6.89 8.52 5.68
N ASN A 69 7.06 8.09 6.91
CA ASN A 69 6.31 6.98 7.46
C ASN A 69 4.92 7.47 7.88
N THR A 70 3.91 7.12 7.11
CA THR A 70 2.51 7.49 7.38
C THR A 70 1.76 6.42 8.18
N SER A 71 2.43 5.30 8.49
CA SER A 71 1.87 4.25 9.31
C SER A 71 2.00 4.54 10.80
N ASN A 72 1.35 3.74 11.63
CA ASN A 72 1.46 3.76 13.08
C ASN A 72 2.56 2.84 13.63
N GLN A 73 3.33 2.21 12.75
CA GLN A 73 4.43 1.31 13.08
C GLN A 73 5.74 1.83 12.52
N SER A 74 6.85 1.47 13.17
CA SER A 74 8.18 1.79 12.64
C SER A 74 8.47 0.96 11.40
N LEU A 75 9.01 1.60 10.38
CA LEU A 75 9.56 0.94 9.20
C LEU A 75 10.99 0.52 9.49
N THR A 76 11.30 -0.74 9.28
CA THR A 76 12.63 -1.29 9.50
C THR A 76 13.27 -1.70 8.17
N ASN A 77 14.60 -1.74 8.16
CA ASN A 77 15.38 -2.06 6.96
C ASN A 77 15.04 -1.18 5.75
N LEU A 78 14.76 0.10 6.00
CA LEU A 78 14.46 1.06 4.96
C LEU A 78 15.69 1.30 4.10
N ALA A 79 15.58 1.00 2.81
CA ALA A 79 16.62 1.22 1.82
C ALA A 79 16.06 1.97 0.61
N ILE A 80 16.90 2.78 -0.01
CA ILE A 80 16.55 3.57 -1.17
C ILE A 80 17.52 3.23 -2.28
N ASP A 81 16.98 3.00 -3.46
CA ASP A 81 17.71 2.77 -4.68
C ASP A 81 17.40 3.89 -5.67
N TYR A 82 18.41 4.67 -6.01
CA TYR A 82 18.29 5.78 -6.97
C TYR A 82 18.51 5.34 -8.43
N GLY A 83 18.66 4.03 -8.64
CA GLY A 83 19.04 3.46 -9.93
C GLY A 83 20.55 3.48 -10.16
N GLU A 84 20.98 2.76 -11.20
CA GLU A 84 22.39 2.66 -11.63
C GLU A 84 23.38 2.17 -10.56
N GLY A 85 22.87 1.51 -9.51
CA GLY A 85 23.69 0.99 -8.42
C GLY A 85 23.83 1.92 -7.22
N ASP A 86 23.28 3.12 -7.29
CA ASP A 86 23.29 4.09 -6.19
C ASP A 86 22.22 3.74 -5.15
N LYS A 87 22.64 3.39 -3.95
CA LYS A 87 21.75 2.96 -2.87
C LYS A 87 22.14 3.60 -1.54
N ASP A 88 21.14 3.98 -0.77
CA ASP A 88 21.30 4.41 0.62
C ASP A 88 20.52 3.47 1.55
N PHE A 89 21.12 3.17 2.70
CA PHE A 89 20.49 2.39 3.75
C PHE A 89 20.20 3.28 4.95
N ILE A 90 18.92 3.46 5.26
CA ILE A 90 18.46 4.37 6.33
C ILE A 90 18.26 3.63 7.65
N GLY A 91 17.86 2.37 7.60
CA GLY A 91 17.57 1.55 8.76
C GLY A 91 16.14 1.70 9.23
N THR A 92 15.89 2.44 10.30
CA THR A 92 14.56 2.53 10.91
C THR A 92 13.97 3.93 10.78
N LEU A 93 12.73 4.03 10.33
CA LEU A 93 11.95 5.25 10.26
C LEU A 93 10.73 5.13 11.20
N LYS A 94 10.69 5.96 12.24
CA LYS A 94 9.60 5.93 13.23
C LYS A 94 8.28 6.43 12.66
N PRO A 95 7.13 6.07 13.28
CA PRO A 95 5.83 6.58 12.87
C PRO A 95 5.81 8.11 12.78
N GLY A 96 5.28 8.64 11.68
CA GLY A 96 5.19 10.09 11.44
C GLY A 96 6.52 10.77 11.12
N GLN A 97 7.63 10.08 11.18
CA GLN A 97 8.94 10.64 10.86
C GLN A 97 9.08 10.90 9.36
N THR A 98 9.66 12.04 9.02
CA THR A 98 9.98 12.43 7.64
C THR A 98 11.49 12.61 7.52
N ILE A 99 12.05 12.12 6.42
CA ILE A 99 13.43 12.33 6.01
C ILE A 99 13.47 12.91 4.60
N ILE A 100 14.48 13.72 4.34
CA ILE A 100 14.74 14.28 3.01
C ILE A 100 16.16 13.89 2.63
N LEU A 101 16.30 13.27 1.48
CA LEU A 101 17.56 12.78 0.96
C LEU A 101 17.88 13.44 -0.37
N SER A 102 19.16 13.58 -0.65
CA SER A 102 19.63 14.05 -1.95
C SER A 102 20.28 12.87 -2.68
N PRO A 103 19.88 12.57 -3.90
CA PRO A 103 20.53 11.55 -4.70
C PRO A 103 22.00 11.93 -4.97
N PRO A 104 22.88 10.96 -5.23
CA PRO A 104 24.27 11.21 -5.53
C PRO A 104 24.45 12.06 -6.79
N ASN A 105 25.53 12.79 -6.84
CA ASN A 105 25.89 13.58 -8.01
C ASN A 105 26.07 12.69 -9.24
N GLY A 106 25.52 13.13 -10.37
CA GLY A 106 25.60 12.38 -11.62
C GLY A 106 24.50 11.35 -11.81
N ASN A 107 23.62 11.18 -10.83
CA ASN A 107 22.45 10.31 -11.00
C ASN A 107 21.51 10.86 -12.07
N PRO A 108 20.98 10.01 -12.99
CA PRO A 108 20.12 10.46 -14.09
C PRO A 108 18.74 10.96 -13.64
N LEU A 109 18.38 10.83 -12.36
CA LEU A 109 17.12 11.32 -11.76
C LEU A 109 15.87 10.88 -12.53
N GLN A 110 15.80 9.60 -12.85
CA GLN A 110 14.67 9.02 -13.56
C GLN A 110 13.61 8.51 -12.59
N TYR A 111 14.02 7.68 -11.65
CA TYR A 111 13.13 7.06 -10.66
C TYR A 111 13.88 6.78 -9.37
N VAL A 112 13.11 6.54 -8.33
CA VAL A 112 13.59 6.06 -7.05
C VAL A 112 12.76 4.87 -6.60
N THR A 113 13.39 3.89 -6.00
CA THR A 113 12.74 2.74 -5.39
C THR A 113 13.01 2.73 -3.90
N VAL A 114 11.97 2.66 -3.11
CA VAL A 114 12.07 2.56 -1.64
C VAL A 114 11.57 1.20 -1.22
N THR A 115 12.37 0.51 -0.43
CA THR A 115 12.04 -0.82 0.12
C THR A 115 12.18 -0.80 1.63
N ALA A 116 11.36 -1.57 2.30
CA ALA A 116 11.45 -1.82 3.74
C ALA A 116 10.95 -3.22 4.06
N ASP A 117 11.02 -3.63 5.33
CA ASP A 117 10.43 -4.89 5.78
C ASP A 117 8.91 -4.91 5.52
N ASN A 118 8.30 -6.09 5.64
CA ASN A 118 6.89 -6.34 5.36
C ASN A 118 6.48 -6.12 3.90
N ASP A 119 7.38 -6.45 2.97
CA ASP A 119 7.16 -6.37 1.52
C ASP A 119 6.82 -4.96 1.02
N ILE A 120 7.27 -3.94 1.73
CA ILE A 120 7.11 -2.56 1.30
C ILE A 120 8.02 -2.31 0.11
N TYR A 121 7.39 -1.95 -1.00
CA TYR A 121 8.06 -1.62 -2.25
C TYR A 121 7.34 -0.44 -2.90
N VAL A 122 8.02 0.70 -3.01
CA VAL A 122 7.47 1.90 -3.64
C VAL A 122 8.39 2.35 -4.74
N PHE A 123 7.86 2.45 -5.95
CA PHE A 123 8.55 2.95 -7.13
C PHE A 123 7.93 4.27 -7.56
N LYS A 124 8.74 5.32 -7.67
CA LYS A 124 8.29 6.65 -8.11
C LYS A 124 9.27 7.27 -9.09
N ALA A 125 8.74 7.85 -10.16
CA ALA A 125 9.52 8.71 -11.05
C ALA A 125 9.68 10.12 -10.46
N TYR A 126 10.78 10.78 -10.75
CA TYR A 126 10.98 12.18 -10.37
C TYR A 126 9.97 13.08 -11.07
N ARG A 127 9.43 14.02 -10.32
CA ARG A 127 8.52 15.05 -10.83
C ARG A 127 9.07 16.45 -10.55
N GLU A 128 8.61 17.42 -11.30
CA GLU A 128 8.85 18.81 -10.96
C GLU A 128 7.96 19.25 -9.79
N PRO A 129 8.45 20.09 -8.87
CA PRO A 129 7.63 20.60 -7.80
C PRO A 129 6.48 21.43 -8.39
N VAL A 130 5.31 21.29 -7.76
CA VAL A 130 4.13 22.09 -8.18
C VAL A 130 4.40 23.55 -7.86
N ALA A 131 4.43 24.40 -8.90
CA ALA A 131 4.55 25.82 -8.72
C ALA A 131 3.35 26.35 -7.92
N MET A 132 3.61 26.93 -6.76
CA MET A 132 2.55 27.60 -6.01
C MET A 132 2.08 28.84 -6.79
N LEU A 133 0.78 28.94 -7.01
CA LEU A 133 0.17 30.05 -7.75
C LEU A 133 0.53 31.46 -7.22
N GLY A 134 0.96 31.58 -5.96
CA GLY A 134 1.45 32.83 -5.38
C GLY A 134 2.87 33.26 -5.80
N MET A 135 3.67 32.35 -6.35
CA MET A 135 5.03 32.69 -6.82
C MET A 135 5.08 33.19 -8.26
N MET A 136 4.02 33.00 -9.04
CA MET A 136 3.96 33.51 -10.42
C MET A 136 3.82 35.03 -10.50
N GLY A 137 3.38 35.69 -9.43
CA GLY A 137 3.21 37.14 -9.41
C GLY A 137 4.49 37.96 -9.40
N SER A 138 5.64 37.38 -9.02
CA SER A 138 6.90 38.13 -8.94
C SER A 138 7.66 38.24 -10.25
N TRP A 139 7.27 37.48 -11.25
CA TRP A 139 7.93 37.50 -12.58
C TRP A 139 7.34 38.54 -13.55
N LEU A 140 6.18 39.11 -13.21
CA LEU A 140 5.47 40.08 -14.03
C LEU A 140 5.82 41.56 -13.71
N HIS A 141 6.76 41.78 -12.81
CA HIS A 141 7.21 43.11 -12.41
C HIS A 141 8.60 43.48 -12.98
N ILE A 142 8.83 43.07 -14.19
CA ILE A 142 9.99 43.54 -14.93
C ILE A 142 9.50 44.56 -15.98
#